data_3afd87074b3d17e9fe7cca8f578e2938
#
_entry.id   3afd87074b3d17e9fe7cca8f578e2938
#
_cell.length_a   1.000
_cell.length_b   1.000
_cell.length_c   1.000
_cell.angle_alpha   90.00
_cell.angle_beta   90.00
_cell.angle_gamma   90.00
#
_symmetry.space_group_name_H-M   'P 1'
#
loop_
_entity.id
_entity.type
_entity.pdbx_description
1 polymer ?
#
loop_
_entity_poly.entity_id
_entity_poly.type
_entity_poly.pdbx_seq_one_letter_code
_entity_poly.pdbx_strand_id
1 'polypeptide(L)'
;QLPGNFGFRPRKAPITSRNFAGLSPLHNFPVGRATGNHWGEALALFATSARSPYYFSLHASDPREADGGSRRDTGHTFICGPTGSGKTVFLGFCVAMLAKAGATQVIFDKDRGLEILVRALGGAYAPLKYGQPTGFNPLALPDSPMQREFLRVWLRALVARAGSSLTVR
;
A
#
# COMPACT_ATOMS: atom_id res chain seq x y z
N GLN A 1 19.95 12.00 -35.04
CA GLN A 1 19.54 11.11 -36.16
C GLN A 1 18.10 10.68 -35.92
N LEU A 2 17.26 10.80 -36.94
CA LEU A 2 15.87 10.31 -36.84
C LEU A 2 15.88 8.79 -36.91
N PRO A 3 15.11 8.08 -36.02
CA PRO A 3 14.94 6.64 -36.11
C PRO A 3 14.41 6.25 -37.49
N GLY A 4 15.01 5.23 -38.10
CA GLY A 4 14.61 4.76 -39.45
C GLY A 4 15.35 5.38 -40.61
N ASN A 5 16.17 6.43 -40.43
CA ASN A 5 16.99 7.00 -41.50
C ASN A 5 18.28 6.20 -41.74
N PHE A 6 18.20 5.20 -42.56
CA PHE A 6 19.31 4.28 -42.86
C PHE A 6 20.39 4.87 -43.75
N GLY A 7 20.12 5.99 -44.45
CA GLY A 7 21.06 6.65 -45.35
C GLY A 7 22.19 7.43 -44.65
N PHE A 8 21.93 7.91 -43.41
CA PHE A 8 22.89 8.73 -42.66
C PHE A 8 23.56 7.99 -41.50
N ARG A 9 23.92 6.74 -41.66
CA ARG A 9 24.65 6.01 -40.62
C ARG A 9 26.14 6.35 -40.69
N PRO A 10 26.70 7.05 -39.70
CA PRO A 10 28.11 7.47 -39.71
C PRO A 10 29.07 6.25 -39.59
N ARG A 11 28.61 5.13 -39.02
CA ARG A 11 29.35 3.88 -38.89
C ARG A 11 28.40 2.70 -39.00
N LYS A 12 28.65 1.81 -39.97
CA LYS A 12 27.95 0.52 -40.06
C LYS A 12 28.84 -0.52 -39.40
N ALA A 13 28.51 -0.97 -38.20
CA ALA A 13 29.21 -2.05 -37.53
C ALA A 13 28.24 -3.23 -37.39
N PRO A 14 28.59 -4.43 -37.85
CA PRO A 14 27.83 -5.64 -37.53
C PRO A 14 27.98 -5.90 -36.01
N ILE A 15 26.85 -6.14 -35.37
CA ILE A 15 26.82 -6.58 -33.96
C ILE A 15 26.25 -8.00 -33.91
N THR A 16 26.83 -8.83 -33.05
CA THR A 16 26.29 -10.17 -32.81
C THR A 16 24.99 -10.07 -32.00
N SER A 17 24.13 -11.10 -32.12
CA SER A 17 22.93 -11.19 -31.29
C SER A 17 23.22 -11.12 -29.80
N ARG A 18 24.36 -11.64 -29.35
CA ARG A 18 24.85 -11.57 -27.97
C ARG A 18 25.15 -10.12 -27.55
N ASN A 19 25.83 -9.35 -28.41
CA ASN A 19 26.13 -7.96 -28.13
C ASN A 19 24.84 -7.12 -28.14
N PHE A 20 23.92 -7.40 -29.07
CA PHE A 20 22.61 -6.76 -29.10
C PHE A 20 21.80 -7.03 -27.83
N ALA A 21 21.75 -8.28 -27.35
CA ALA A 21 21.12 -8.65 -26.09
C ALA A 21 21.73 -7.94 -24.88
N GLY A 22 23.04 -7.73 -24.88
CA GLY A 22 23.75 -6.97 -23.83
C GLY A 22 23.50 -5.46 -23.87
N LEU A 23 23.18 -4.90 -25.07
CA LEU A 23 22.87 -3.48 -25.25
C LEU A 23 21.38 -3.16 -25.11
N SER A 24 20.53 -4.16 -25.21
CA SER A 24 19.07 -4.07 -25.01
C SER A 24 18.70 -4.74 -23.69
N PRO A 25 18.76 -4.04 -22.56
CA PRO A 25 18.20 -4.58 -21.34
C PRO A 25 16.71 -4.78 -21.56
N LEU A 26 16.28 -6.03 -21.70
CA LEU A 26 14.88 -6.39 -21.90
C LEU A 26 14.02 -6.19 -20.64
N HIS A 27 14.47 -5.37 -19.71
CA HIS A 27 13.66 -4.99 -18.57
C HIS A 27 12.97 -3.67 -18.87
N ASN A 28 11.69 -3.71 -18.63
CA ASN A 28 10.87 -2.51 -18.58
C ASN A 28 10.64 -2.18 -17.10
N PHE A 29 11.09 -1.01 -16.66
CA PHE A 29 10.72 -0.52 -15.34
C PHE A 29 9.25 -0.10 -15.38
N PRO A 30 8.42 -0.58 -14.45
CA PRO A 30 7.03 -0.18 -14.40
C PRO A 30 6.94 1.34 -14.21
N VAL A 31 6.10 1.99 -14.99
CA VAL A 31 5.88 3.44 -14.89
C VAL A 31 4.69 3.74 -13.98
N GLY A 32 3.83 2.74 -13.73
CA GLY A 32 2.55 2.93 -13.06
C GLY A 32 1.56 3.67 -13.96
N ARG A 33 0.51 4.22 -13.36
CA ARG A 33 -0.57 4.87 -14.07
C ARG A 33 -0.91 6.20 -13.43
N ALA A 34 -0.88 7.29 -14.21
CA ALA A 34 -1.16 8.63 -13.72
C ALA A 34 -2.64 8.83 -13.36
N THR A 35 -3.55 8.31 -14.20
CA THR A 35 -5.01 8.45 -14.06
C THR A 35 -5.70 7.12 -14.34
N GLY A 36 -6.98 6.98 -13.99
CA GLY A 36 -7.74 5.75 -14.22
C GLY A 36 -7.35 4.60 -13.28
N ASN A 37 -6.80 4.89 -12.09
CA ASN A 37 -6.64 3.92 -11.01
C ASN A 37 -7.97 3.72 -10.28
N HIS A 38 -8.11 2.69 -9.46
CA HIS A 38 -9.35 2.42 -8.70
C HIS A 38 -9.84 3.60 -7.85
N TRP A 39 -8.93 4.45 -7.39
CA TRP A 39 -9.24 5.66 -6.63
C TRP A 39 -8.98 6.95 -7.41
N GLY A 40 -8.93 6.87 -8.75
CA GLY A 40 -8.76 8.01 -9.64
C GLY A 40 -7.31 8.25 -10.03
N GLU A 41 -6.72 9.35 -9.61
CA GLU A 41 -5.33 9.70 -9.93
C GLU A 41 -4.33 8.91 -9.08
N ALA A 42 -3.09 8.86 -9.53
CA ALA A 42 -1.99 8.33 -8.74
C ALA A 42 -1.84 9.12 -7.42
N LEU A 43 -1.56 8.42 -6.34
CA LEU A 43 -1.34 9.04 -5.03
C LEU A 43 -0.07 9.89 -4.98
N ALA A 44 0.94 9.48 -5.73
CA ALA A 44 2.23 10.18 -5.79
C ALA A 44 3.05 9.79 -7.00
N LEU A 45 4.06 10.60 -7.29
CA LEU A 45 5.10 10.32 -8.26
C LEU A 45 6.41 10.04 -7.51
N PHE A 46 6.95 8.85 -7.68
CA PHE A 46 8.22 8.44 -7.08
C PHE A 46 9.29 8.22 -8.16
N ALA A 47 10.54 8.13 -7.72
CA ALA A 47 11.64 7.68 -8.57
C ALA A 47 11.89 6.18 -8.33
N THR A 48 12.05 5.42 -9.41
CA THR A 48 12.51 4.03 -9.33
C THR A 48 14.01 3.96 -9.02
N SER A 49 14.55 2.77 -8.78
CA SER A 49 15.99 2.55 -8.65
C SER A 49 16.78 2.96 -9.90
N ALA A 50 16.14 2.96 -11.08
CA ALA A 50 16.69 3.47 -12.34
C ALA A 50 16.49 4.97 -12.53
N ARG A 51 15.99 5.70 -11.52
CA ARG A 51 15.65 7.13 -11.58
C ARG A 51 14.59 7.49 -12.63
N SER A 52 13.82 6.52 -13.11
CA SER A 52 12.65 6.78 -13.92
C SER A 52 11.44 7.15 -13.05
N PRO A 53 10.49 7.96 -13.54
CA PRO A 53 9.28 8.28 -12.79
C PRO A 53 8.38 7.05 -12.65
N TYR A 54 7.71 6.94 -11.49
CA TYR A 54 6.74 5.92 -11.19
C TYR A 54 5.49 6.52 -10.56
N TYR A 55 4.36 6.39 -11.22
CA TYR A 55 3.05 6.80 -10.71
C TYR A 55 2.54 5.75 -9.72
N PHE A 56 2.54 6.10 -8.45
CA PHE A 56 2.21 5.18 -7.37
C PHE A 56 0.71 5.18 -7.06
N SER A 57 0.15 3.99 -6.96
CA SER A 57 -1.19 3.72 -6.43
C SER A 57 -1.12 2.52 -5.49
N LEU A 58 -2.02 2.45 -4.51
CA LEU A 58 -2.12 1.31 -3.59
C LEU A 58 -2.79 0.08 -4.21
N HIS A 59 -3.46 0.26 -5.35
CA HIS A 59 -4.05 -0.84 -6.11
C HIS A 59 -3.18 -1.15 -7.32
N ALA A 60 -3.04 -2.43 -7.63
CA ALA A 60 -2.44 -2.84 -8.89
C ALA A 60 -3.36 -2.40 -10.05
N SER A 61 -2.80 -1.65 -10.99
CA SER A 61 -3.51 -1.21 -12.18
C SER A 61 -2.75 -1.68 -13.39
N ASP A 62 -3.39 -2.45 -14.28
CA ASP A 62 -2.76 -2.83 -15.54
C ASP A 62 -2.68 -1.59 -16.46
N PRO A 63 -1.47 -1.13 -16.84
CA PRO A 63 -1.32 0.03 -17.70
C PRO A 63 -1.87 -0.20 -19.12
N ARG A 64 -2.20 -1.43 -19.49
CA ARG A 64 -2.76 -1.79 -20.81
C ARG A 64 -4.29 -1.63 -20.87
N GLU A 65 -4.95 -1.62 -19.70
CA GLU A 65 -6.40 -1.47 -19.62
C GLU A 65 -6.78 0.00 -19.44
N ALA A 66 -7.78 0.48 -20.18
CA ALA A 66 -8.16 1.89 -20.20
C ALA A 66 -8.66 2.41 -18.84
N ASP A 67 -9.29 1.56 -18.06
CA ASP A 67 -9.90 1.84 -16.75
C ASP A 67 -9.10 1.27 -15.54
N GLY A 68 -7.84 0.90 -15.74
CA GLY A 68 -7.03 0.28 -14.70
C GLY A 68 -7.32 -1.19 -14.46
N GLY A 69 -8.19 -1.77 -15.25
CA GLY A 69 -8.69 -3.13 -15.15
C GLY A 69 -10.06 -3.20 -14.52
N SER A 70 -10.98 -3.93 -15.16
CA SER A 70 -12.32 -4.20 -14.64
C SER A 70 -12.32 -5.10 -13.39
N ARG A 71 -11.17 -5.70 -13.05
CA ARG A 71 -10.97 -6.47 -11.83
C ARG A 71 -10.93 -5.53 -10.62
N ARG A 72 -11.76 -5.81 -9.64
CA ARG A 72 -11.64 -5.23 -8.31
C ARG A 72 -10.41 -5.84 -7.62
N ASP A 73 -9.24 -5.32 -7.93
CA ASP A 73 -8.02 -5.75 -7.26
C ASP A 73 -8.00 -5.21 -5.84
N THR A 74 -7.63 -6.09 -4.91
CA THR A 74 -7.49 -5.71 -3.51
C THR A 74 -6.23 -4.86 -3.32
N GLY A 75 -6.36 -3.74 -2.61
CA GLY A 75 -5.26 -2.82 -2.34
C GLY A 75 -4.30 -3.30 -1.24
N HIS A 76 -3.89 -4.57 -1.26
CA HIS A 76 -2.93 -5.08 -0.29
C HIS A 76 -1.51 -4.64 -0.64
N THR A 77 -0.89 -3.87 0.25
CA THR A 77 0.47 -3.36 0.07
C THR A 77 1.38 -3.92 1.17
N PHE A 78 2.49 -4.51 0.77
CA PHE A 78 3.54 -4.96 1.68
C PHE A 78 4.77 -4.06 1.54
N ILE A 79 5.23 -3.47 2.67
CA ILE A 79 6.38 -2.57 2.72
C ILE A 79 7.50 -3.27 3.49
N CYS A 80 8.60 -3.59 2.82
CA CYS A 80 9.76 -4.23 3.44
C CYS A 80 11.05 -3.44 3.19
N GLY A 81 12.01 -3.62 4.06
CA GLY A 81 13.31 -2.96 3.97
C GLY A 81 14.07 -3.04 5.30
N PRO A 82 15.38 -2.83 5.32
CA PRO A 82 16.17 -2.81 6.54
C PRO A 82 15.76 -1.68 7.49
N THR A 83 16.22 -1.76 8.73
CA THR A 83 16.03 -0.67 9.70
C THR A 83 16.69 0.61 9.19
N GLY A 84 16.01 1.75 9.35
CA GLY A 84 16.49 3.04 8.83
C GLY A 84 16.20 3.32 7.35
N SER A 85 15.60 2.39 6.59
CA SER A 85 15.31 2.58 5.17
C SER A 85 14.12 3.51 4.87
N GLY A 86 13.48 4.09 5.89
CA GLY A 86 12.37 5.01 5.69
C GLY A 86 10.99 4.37 5.60
N LYS A 87 10.82 3.08 5.97
CA LYS A 87 9.50 2.39 5.92
C LYS A 87 8.39 3.16 6.62
N THR A 88 8.62 3.64 7.85
CA THR A 88 7.63 4.39 8.64
C THR A 88 7.32 5.74 7.99
N VAL A 89 8.33 6.40 7.43
CA VAL A 89 8.15 7.67 6.69
C VAL A 89 7.28 7.45 5.46
N PHE A 90 7.57 6.40 4.69
CA PHE A 90 6.77 6.03 3.52
C PHE A 90 5.33 5.66 3.90
N LEU A 91 5.14 4.87 4.97
CA LEU A 91 3.80 4.55 5.48
C LEU A 91 3.06 5.82 5.92
N GLY A 92 3.71 6.71 6.66
CA GLY A 92 3.15 8.00 7.07
C GLY A 92 2.77 8.87 5.88
N PHE A 93 3.59 8.90 4.84
CA PHE A 93 3.27 9.58 3.59
C PHE A 93 2.00 8.99 2.95
N CYS A 94 1.88 7.65 2.86
CA CYS A 94 0.67 7.00 2.33
C CYS A 94 -0.57 7.37 3.16
N VAL A 95 -0.47 7.35 4.50
CA VAL A 95 -1.56 7.75 5.41
C VAL A 95 -2.00 9.19 5.14
N ALA A 96 -1.06 10.12 4.99
CA ALA A 96 -1.37 11.52 4.69
C ALA A 96 -2.04 11.69 3.32
N MET A 97 -1.57 10.97 2.30
CA MET A 97 -2.15 11.01 0.95
C MET A 97 -3.56 10.40 0.91
N LEU A 98 -3.80 9.33 1.66
CA LEU A 98 -5.14 8.72 1.78
C LEU A 98 -6.13 9.61 2.53
N ALA A 99 -5.68 10.41 3.49
CA ALA A 99 -6.52 11.42 4.13
C ALA A 99 -7.05 12.44 3.11
N LYS A 100 -6.22 12.81 2.13
CA LYS A 100 -6.62 13.68 1.00
C LYS A 100 -7.73 13.06 0.16
N ALA A 101 -7.76 11.73 0.03
CA ALA A 101 -8.83 11.00 -0.67
C ALA A 101 -10.09 10.76 0.19
N GLY A 102 -10.14 11.28 1.42
CA GLY A 102 -11.26 11.10 2.34
C GLY A 102 -11.39 9.67 2.91
N ALA A 103 -10.33 8.88 2.85
CA ALA A 103 -10.35 7.50 3.31
C ALA A 103 -10.42 7.41 4.85
N THR A 104 -11.29 6.54 5.36
CA THR A 104 -11.28 6.14 6.77
C THR A 104 -10.11 5.19 7.00
N GLN A 105 -9.27 5.48 7.99
CA GLN A 105 -8.03 4.74 8.24
C GLN A 105 -8.00 4.22 9.67
N VAL A 106 -7.61 2.96 9.84
CA VAL A 106 -7.32 2.34 11.13
C VAL A 106 -5.87 1.87 11.10
N ILE A 107 -5.07 2.31 12.07
CA ILE A 107 -3.63 2.07 12.12
C ILE A 107 -3.27 1.35 13.41
N PHE A 108 -2.58 0.22 13.29
CA PHE A 108 -1.98 -0.50 14.42
C PHE A 108 -0.49 -0.16 14.46
N ASP A 109 -0.12 0.73 15.39
CA ASP A 109 1.23 1.27 15.51
C ASP A 109 1.93 0.70 16.76
N LYS A 110 2.83 -0.26 16.56
CA LYS A 110 3.52 -0.94 17.66
C LYS A 110 4.51 -0.02 18.38
N ASP A 111 5.24 0.79 17.63
CA ASP A 111 6.41 1.53 18.14
C ASP A 111 6.13 3.03 18.29
N ARG A 112 4.87 3.45 18.17
CA ARG A 112 4.41 4.85 18.27
C ARG A 112 5.05 5.79 17.24
N GLY A 113 5.53 5.25 16.12
CA GLY A 113 6.19 6.02 15.06
C GLY A 113 5.25 6.94 14.28
N LEU A 114 3.94 6.69 14.32
CA LEU A 114 2.93 7.45 13.59
C LEU A 114 2.06 8.33 14.50
N GLU A 115 2.28 8.33 15.81
CA GLU A 115 1.43 9.08 16.76
C GLU A 115 1.32 10.58 16.43
N ILE A 116 2.45 11.22 16.18
CA ILE A 116 2.49 12.66 15.85
C ILE A 116 1.72 12.94 14.56
N LEU A 117 1.92 12.12 13.54
CA LEU A 117 1.23 12.27 12.27
C LEU A 117 -0.29 12.08 12.41
N VAL A 118 -0.72 11.02 13.10
CA VAL A 118 -2.15 10.75 13.32
C VAL A 118 -2.82 11.92 14.02
N ARG A 119 -2.19 12.46 15.08
CA ARG A 119 -2.70 13.64 15.80
C ARG A 119 -2.71 14.89 14.92
N ALA A 120 -1.68 15.11 14.11
CA ALA A 120 -1.58 16.25 13.20
C ALA A 120 -2.67 16.21 12.11
N LEU A 121 -3.08 15.01 11.68
CA LEU A 121 -4.18 14.82 10.73
C LEU A 121 -5.58 14.86 11.40
N GLY A 122 -5.67 15.17 12.70
CA GLY A 122 -6.94 15.22 13.43
C GLY A 122 -7.46 13.85 13.86
N GLY A 123 -6.67 12.80 13.73
CA GLY A 123 -7.05 11.45 14.16
C GLY A 123 -6.95 11.24 15.66
N ALA A 124 -7.67 10.23 16.16
CA ALA A 124 -7.57 9.78 17.55
C ALA A 124 -6.44 8.75 17.67
N TYR A 125 -5.57 8.91 18.66
CA TYR A 125 -4.51 7.97 18.97
C TYR A 125 -4.70 7.43 20.39
N ALA A 126 -4.88 6.11 20.52
CA ALA A 126 -5.08 5.43 21.80
C ALA A 126 -3.86 4.56 22.13
N PRO A 127 -2.97 4.98 23.06
CA PRO A 127 -1.84 4.17 23.48
C PRO A 127 -2.34 2.99 24.33
N LEU A 128 -2.13 1.76 23.85
CA LEU A 128 -2.47 0.56 24.59
C LEU A 128 -1.30 0.17 25.49
N LYS A 129 -1.52 0.19 26.80
CA LYS A 129 -0.54 -0.24 27.81
C LYS A 129 -1.10 -1.43 28.59
N TYR A 130 -0.24 -2.42 28.84
CA TYR A 130 -0.64 -3.57 29.65
C TYR A 130 -1.06 -3.12 31.06
N GLY A 131 -2.18 -3.66 31.54
CA GLY A 131 -2.70 -3.37 32.88
C GLY A 131 -3.36 -1.98 33.04
N GLN A 132 -3.48 -1.18 31.96
CA GLN A 132 -4.17 0.11 32.01
C GLN A 132 -5.50 0.07 31.26
N PRO A 133 -6.53 0.79 31.73
CA PRO A 133 -7.80 0.90 31.03
C PRO A 133 -7.59 1.55 29.66
N THR A 134 -8.13 0.94 28.62
CA THR A 134 -8.02 1.46 27.23
C THR A 134 -9.09 2.49 26.91
N GLY A 135 -10.12 2.61 27.72
CA GLY A 135 -11.33 3.38 27.43
C GLY A 135 -12.26 2.70 26.41
N PHE A 136 -11.84 1.59 25.82
CA PHE A 136 -12.65 0.85 24.86
C PHE A 136 -13.54 -0.15 25.60
N ASN A 137 -14.86 0.11 25.61
CA ASN A 137 -15.86 -0.80 26.15
C ASN A 137 -16.84 -1.23 25.07
N PRO A 138 -16.64 -2.41 24.47
CA PRO A 138 -17.52 -2.88 23.40
C PRO A 138 -18.94 -3.19 23.89
N LEU A 139 -19.16 -3.38 25.19
CA LEU A 139 -20.47 -3.62 25.77
C LEU A 139 -21.30 -2.34 25.93
N ALA A 140 -20.67 -1.16 25.86
CA ALA A 140 -21.34 0.12 25.94
C ALA A 140 -21.84 0.65 24.58
N LEU A 141 -21.55 -0.05 23.48
CA LEU A 141 -22.00 0.33 22.17
C LEU A 141 -23.51 0.03 21.97
N PRO A 142 -24.23 0.80 21.14
CA PRO A 142 -25.63 0.56 20.87
C PRO A 142 -25.90 -0.86 20.39
N ASP A 143 -27.00 -1.44 20.87
CA ASP A 143 -27.39 -2.79 20.47
C ASP A 143 -27.83 -2.83 19.01
N SER A 144 -27.13 -3.64 18.20
CA SER A 144 -27.43 -3.89 16.80
C SER A 144 -27.09 -5.34 16.44
N PRO A 145 -27.65 -5.90 15.36
CA PRO A 145 -27.29 -7.23 14.89
C PRO A 145 -25.78 -7.38 14.64
N MET A 146 -25.15 -6.34 14.07
CA MET A 146 -23.72 -6.30 13.81
C MET A 146 -22.91 -6.26 15.11
N GLN A 147 -23.36 -5.49 16.11
CA GLN A 147 -22.71 -5.42 17.41
C GLN A 147 -22.78 -6.75 18.16
N ARG A 148 -23.91 -7.45 18.11
CA ARG A 148 -24.07 -8.77 18.73
C ARG A 148 -23.14 -9.80 18.09
N GLU A 149 -22.99 -9.80 16.77
CA GLU A 149 -22.08 -10.70 16.08
C GLU A 149 -20.61 -10.36 16.40
N PHE A 150 -20.26 -9.09 16.42
CA PHE A 150 -18.93 -8.64 16.87
C PHE A 150 -18.63 -9.13 18.31
N LEU A 151 -19.55 -8.92 19.25
CA LEU A 151 -19.39 -9.38 20.64
C LEU A 151 -19.24 -10.89 20.74
N ARG A 152 -19.99 -11.67 19.95
CA ARG A 152 -19.88 -13.12 19.88
C ARG A 152 -18.49 -13.55 19.44
N VAL A 153 -17.96 -12.97 18.36
CA VAL A 153 -16.61 -13.27 17.85
C VAL A 153 -15.54 -12.83 18.86
N TRP A 154 -15.70 -11.65 19.43
CA TRP A 154 -14.77 -11.11 20.41
C TRP A 154 -14.68 -11.95 21.69
N LEU A 155 -15.81 -12.32 22.27
CA LEU A 155 -15.86 -13.20 23.44
C LEU A 155 -15.25 -14.58 23.16
N ARG A 156 -15.55 -15.18 22.00
CA ARG A 156 -14.91 -16.44 21.59
C ARG A 156 -13.39 -16.32 21.50
N ALA A 157 -12.89 -15.22 20.93
CA ALA A 157 -11.46 -14.98 20.83
C ALA A 157 -10.80 -14.81 22.21
N LEU A 158 -11.44 -14.14 23.17
CA LEU A 158 -10.96 -14.01 24.53
C LEU A 158 -10.86 -15.36 25.25
N VAL A 159 -11.89 -16.20 25.13
CA VAL A 159 -11.91 -17.52 25.76
C VAL A 159 -10.91 -18.47 25.11
N ALA A 160 -10.80 -18.46 23.78
CA ALA A 160 -9.81 -19.27 23.05
C ALA A 160 -8.37 -18.92 23.44
N ARG A 161 -8.07 -17.63 23.69
CA ARG A 161 -6.76 -17.19 24.15
C ARG A 161 -6.44 -17.65 25.58
N ALA A 162 -7.45 -17.91 26.40
CA ALA A 162 -7.28 -18.44 27.75
C ALA A 162 -7.03 -19.95 27.79
N GLY A 163 -6.85 -20.62 26.64
CA GLY A 163 -6.51 -22.04 26.55
C GLY A 163 -7.67 -23.01 26.70
N SER A 164 -8.91 -22.52 26.70
CA SER A 164 -10.12 -23.35 26.70
C SER A 164 -10.78 -23.35 25.33
N SER A 165 -10.92 -24.55 24.71
CA SER A 165 -11.78 -24.71 23.54
C SER A 165 -13.25 -24.63 23.97
N LEU A 166 -13.96 -23.59 23.50
CA LEU A 166 -15.42 -23.57 23.64
C LEU A 166 -16.02 -24.62 22.71
N THR A 167 -16.39 -25.74 23.26
CA THR A 167 -17.29 -26.71 22.59
C THR A 167 -18.71 -26.15 22.71
N VAL A 168 -19.26 -25.65 21.60
CA VAL A 168 -20.69 -25.31 21.54
C VAL A 168 -21.44 -26.62 21.47
N ARG A 169 -22.19 -26.98 22.51
CA ARG A 169 -23.26 -27.96 22.45
C ARG A 169 -24.54 -27.32 21.94
#